data_324e22ade3d2104b2572459072d1a316
#
_entry.id   324e22ade3d2104b2572459072d1a316
#
_cell.length_a   1.000
_cell.length_b   1.000
_cell.length_c   1.000
_cell.angle_alpha   90.00
_cell.angle_beta   90.00
_cell.angle_gamma   90.00
#
_symmetry.space_group_name_H-M   'P 1'
#
loop_
_entity.id
_entity.type
_entity.pdbx_description
1 polymer ?
#
loop_
_entity_poly.entity_id
_entity_poly.type
_entity_poly.pdbx_seq_one_letter_code
_entity_poly.pdbx_strand_id
1 'polypeptide(L)'
;QPSFPDYTVSILQFGAKSDGTTLNTKAINDAIKAVNAKGGGKVVIPEGLWLTGPIELLSNVNLHTEKNALGVFTDDFNAYPILETSFEGLNTRRCQSPISARNAENIAITGYGVFDGSGDSWRPVKKSKLTAGQWDALVKSGGVVDKSIWYPTAGSLKGALACKNFNNPEGIETDEEWNEIRPWLRPVLLNIVKSKRVLLEGVTFKNSPSWCLHPLSCEDFTVNNIMVINPWYSQKHVI
;
A
#
# COMPACT_ATOMS: atom_id res chain seq x y z
N GLN A 1 16.68 15.74 -9.02
CA GLN A 1 15.99 15.49 -7.74
C GLN A 1 14.91 16.53 -7.50
N PRO A 2 13.83 16.21 -6.77
CA PRO A 2 12.81 17.19 -6.42
C PRO A 2 13.34 18.25 -5.46
N SER A 3 12.71 19.42 -5.49
CA SER A 3 12.94 20.49 -4.54
C SER A 3 11.59 21.08 -4.11
N PHE A 4 11.50 21.55 -2.88
CA PHE A 4 10.24 21.96 -2.28
C PHE A 4 10.34 23.34 -1.66
N PRO A 5 9.26 24.14 -1.71
CA PRO A 5 9.19 25.38 -0.96
C PRO A 5 9.36 25.17 0.55
N ASP A 6 9.80 26.17 1.25
CA ASP A 6 9.92 26.17 2.71
C ASP A 6 8.55 26.40 3.37
N TYR A 7 7.68 25.42 3.18
CA TYR A 7 6.35 25.38 3.80
C TYR A 7 6.13 23.99 4.38
N THR A 8 5.83 23.92 5.66
CA THR A 8 5.72 22.65 6.38
C THR A 8 4.44 22.62 7.21
N VAL A 9 3.72 21.52 7.13
CA VAL A 9 2.58 21.21 8.01
C VAL A 9 2.78 19.83 8.63
N SER A 10 2.23 19.66 9.84
CA SER A 10 2.10 18.35 10.46
C SER A 10 0.71 17.79 10.24
N ILE A 11 0.57 16.47 10.10
CA ILE A 11 -0.73 15.80 10.03
C ILE A 11 -1.57 16.04 11.30
N LEU A 12 -0.93 16.37 12.42
CA LEU A 12 -1.60 16.77 13.67
C LEU A 12 -2.51 17.98 13.48
N GLN A 13 -2.13 18.92 12.63
CA GLN A 13 -2.92 20.11 12.31
C GLN A 13 -4.22 19.77 11.56
N PHE A 14 -4.35 18.55 11.06
CA PHE A 14 -5.51 18.05 10.34
C PHE A 14 -6.30 17.01 11.14
N GLY A 15 -6.02 16.88 12.44
CA GLY A 15 -6.76 16.02 13.36
C GLY A 15 -6.26 14.57 13.42
N ALA A 16 -5.05 14.28 12.91
CA ALA A 16 -4.47 12.94 13.03
C ALA A 16 -4.20 12.57 14.50
N LYS A 17 -4.38 11.29 14.82
CA LYS A 17 -4.17 10.72 16.16
C LYS A 17 -3.32 9.46 16.09
N SER A 18 -2.25 9.42 16.90
CA SER A 18 -1.30 8.30 16.97
C SER A 18 -1.68 7.24 18.01
N ASP A 19 -2.95 6.91 18.10
CA ASP A 19 -3.49 5.95 19.07
C ASP A 19 -3.51 4.50 18.55
N GLY A 20 -3.13 4.27 17.30
CA GLY A 20 -3.15 2.96 16.65
C GLY A 20 -4.53 2.45 16.27
N THR A 21 -5.61 3.19 16.54
CA THR A 21 -7.00 2.80 16.30
C THR A 21 -7.79 3.80 15.45
N THR A 22 -7.50 5.09 15.56
CA THR A 22 -8.12 6.13 14.74
C THR A 22 -7.59 6.07 13.31
N LEU A 23 -8.49 6.02 12.34
CA LEU A 23 -8.13 6.02 10.94
C LEU A 23 -7.76 7.45 10.48
N ASN A 24 -6.51 7.64 10.07
CA ASN A 24 -5.95 8.95 9.71
C ASN A 24 -5.94 9.25 8.21
N THR A 25 -6.66 8.47 7.40
CA THR A 25 -6.70 8.61 5.95
C THR A 25 -7.07 10.02 5.51
N LYS A 26 -8.14 10.56 6.08
CA LYS A 26 -8.60 11.92 5.76
C LYS A 26 -7.58 12.97 6.19
N ALA A 27 -7.07 12.88 7.41
CA ALA A 27 -6.12 13.85 7.96
C ALA A 27 -4.85 13.94 7.11
N ILE A 28 -4.28 12.79 6.73
CA ILE A 28 -3.05 12.75 5.92
C ILE A 28 -3.31 13.27 4.50
N ASN A 29 -4.38 12.84 3.84
CA ASN A 29 -4.70 13.30 2.50
C ASN A 29 -5.10 14.78 2.47
N ASP A 30 -5.78 15.29 3.48
CA ASP A 30 -6.10 16.73 3.60
C ASP A 30 -4.83 17.58 3.79
N ALA A 31 -3.86 17.09 4.57
CA ALA A 31 -2.56 17.75 4.72
C ALA A 31 -1.81 17.82 3.37
N ILE A 32 -1.79 16.71 2.62
CA ILE A 32 -1.17 16.66 1.28
C ILE A 32 -1.85 17.65 0.32
N LYS A 33 -3.18 17.67 0.30
CA LYS A 33 -3.95 18.60 -0.54
C LYS A 33 -3.68 20.05 -0.17
N ALA A 34 -3.61 20.37 1.13
CA ALA A 34 -3.35 21.73 1.61
C ALA A 34 -1.95 22.22 1.18
N VAL A 35 -0.93 21.38 1.30
CA VAL A 35 0.43 21.70 0.87
C VAL A 35 0.50 21.85 -0.65
N ASN A 36 -0.10 20.93 -1.40
CA ASN A 36 -0.18 21.05 -2.85
C ASN A 36 -0.86 22.36 -3.29
N ALA A 37 -1.98 22.74 -2.67
CA ALA A 37 -2.71 23.97 -2.98
C ALA A 37 -1.91 25.25 -2.67
N LYS A 38 -0.95 25.18 -1.76
CA LYS A 38 -0.01 26.28 -1.44
C LYS A 38 1.17 26.37 -2.41
N GLY A 39 1.24 25.52 -3.41
CA GLY A 39 2.35 25.45 -4.36
C GLY A 39 3.44 24.45 -3.98
N GLY A 40 3.27 23.72 -2.91
CA GLY A 40 4.18 22.65 -2.47
C GLY A 40 4.78 22.87 -1.08
N GLY A 41 5.53 21.88 -0.64
CA GLY A 41 6.19 21.87 0.66
C GLY A 41 6.26 20.47 1.28
N LYS A 42 6.30 20.44 2.60
CA LYS A 42 6.51 19.23 3.39
C LYS A 42 5.28 18.91 4.25
N VAL A 43 4.82 17.68 4.21
CA VAL A 43 3.85 17.11 5.15
C VAL A 43 4.62 16.20 6.10
N VAL A 44 4.57 16.48 7.39
CA VAL A 44 5.28 15.71 8.42
C VAL A 44 4.34 14.70 9.09
N ILE A 45 4.79 13.45 9.10
CA ILE A 45 4.25 12.38 9.95
C ILE A 45 5.16 12.28 11.16
N PRO A 46 4.74 12.73 12.35
CA PRO A 46 5.56 12.71 13.55
C PRO A 46 5.79 11.29 14.07
N GLU A 47 6.66 11.18 15.10
CA GLU A 47 6.78 9.96 15.89
C GLU A 47 5.41 9.48 16.37
N GLY A 48 5.17 8.17 16.30
CA GLY A 48 3.93 7.53 16.78
C GLY A 48 3.45 6.42 15.87
N LEU A 49 2.35 5.80 16.29
CA LEU A 49 1.67 4.73 15.56
C LEU A 49 0.43 5.29 14.86
N TRP A 50 0.50 5.39 13.54
CA TRP A 50 -0.50 6.03 12.69
C TRP A 50 -1.24 4.98 11.85
N LEU A 51 -2.45 4.60 12.27
CA LEU A 51 -3.32 3.76 11.44
C LEU A 51 -3.93 4.61 10.32
N THR A 52 -3.86 4.13 9.09
CA THR A 52 -4.39 4.86 7.93
C THR A 52 -4.92 3.92 6.85
N GLY A 53 -5.78 4.45 6.00
CA GLY A 53 -6.10 3.88 4.70
C GLY A 53 -5.20 4.48 3.60
N PRO A 54 -5.63 4.38 2.32
CA PRO A 54 -4.83 4.83 1.19
C PRO A 54 -4.44 6.30 1.25
N ILE A 55 -3.17 6.58 0.93
CA ILE A 55 -2.58 7.90 0.82
C ILE A 55 -2.28 8.18 -0.65
N GLU A 56 -2.69 9.34 -1.16
CA GLU A 56 -2.37 9.80 -2.50
C GLU A 56 -1.42 11.00 -2.46
N LEU A 57 -0.24 10.84 -3.06
CA LEU A 57 0.72 11.93 -3.21
C LEU A 57 0.32 12.83 -4.38
N LEU A 58 0.43 14.12 -4.16
CA LEU A 58 0.18 15.15 -5.16
C LEU A 58 1.50 15.88 -5.50
N SER A 59 1.52 16.53 -6.67
CA SER A 59 2.70 17.27 -7.13
C SER A 59 3.19 18.29 -6.10
N ASN A 60 4.49 18.46 -6.06
CA ASN A 60 5.20 19.41 -5.19
C ASN A 60 5.09 19.11 -3.69
N VAL A 61 4.79 17.87 -3.31
CA VAL A 61 4.67 17.46 -1.89
C VAL A 61 5.75 16.47 -1.52
N ASN A 62 6.45 16.76 -0.42
CA ASN A 62 7.31 15.82 0.29
C ASN A 62 6.57 15.27 1.51
N LEU A 63 6.22 13.98 1.49
CA LEU A 63 5.71 13.27 2.65
C LEU A 63 6.91 12.83 3.51
N HIS A 64 7.14 13.52 4.62
CA HIS A 64 8.29 13.31 5.49
C HIS A 64 7.90 12.60 6.78
N THR A 65 8.57 11.51 7.07
CA THR A 65 8.38 10.74 8.31
C THR A 65 9.50 11.03 9.29
N GLU A 66 9.15 11.39 10.51
CA GLU A 66 10.14 11.52 11.58
C GLU A 66 10.67 10.16 12.02
N LYS A 67 11.72 10.18 12.82
CA LYS A 67 12.24 8.98 13.48
C LYS A 67 11.14 8.39 14.37
N ASN A 68 11.02 7.06 14.39
CA ASN A 68 9.97 6.33 15.11
C ASN A 68 8.53 6.61 14.65
N ALA A 69 8.33 7.19 13.49
CA ALA A 69 7.02 7.23 12.86
C ALA A 69 6.70 5.86 12.23
N LEU A 70 5.58 5.26 12.62
CA LEU A 70 5.09 4.00 12.06
C LEU A 70 3.70 4.23 11.46
N GLY A 71 3.63 4.20 10.14
CA GLY A 71 2.37 4.17 9.39
C GLY A 71 1.93 2.74 9.17
N VAL A 72 0.77 2.37 9.70
CA VAL A 72 0.18 1.04 9.52
C VAL A 72 -1.07 1.18 8.66
N PHE A 73 -1.10 0.48 7.54
CA PHE A 73 -2.28 0.48 6.67
C PHE A 73 -3.32 -0.48 7.19
N THR A 74 -4.56 -0.02 7.24
CA THR A 74 -5.68 -0.80 7.80
C THR A 74 -5.89 -2.12 7.04
N ASP A 75 -6.31 -3.14 7.76
CA ASP A 75 -6.75 -4.43 7.21
C ASP A 75 -8.23 -4.47 6.85
N ASP A 76 -8.95 -3.36 7.01
CA ASP A 76 -10.30 -3.20 6.49
C ASP A 76 -10.27 -3.04 4.96
N PHE A 77 -10.61 -4.09 4.24
CA PHE A 77 -10.60 -4.09 2.78
C PHE A 77 -11.52 -3.03 2.18
N ASN A 78 -12.59 -2.64 2.88
CA ASN A 78 -13.52 -1.61 2.40
C ASN A 78 -12.91 -0.20 2.38
N ALA A 79 -11.80 0.02 3.06
CA ALA A 79 -11.06 1.28 2.99
C ALA A 79 -10.34 1.49 1.65
N TYR A 80 -10.24 0.45 0.81
CA TYR A 80 -9.51 0.47 -0.45
C TYR A 80 -10.49 0.42 -1.64
N PRO A 81 -10.74 1.53 -2.33
CA PRO A 81 -11.54 1.55 -3.55
C PRO A 81 -10.97 0.60 -4.61
N ILE A 82 -11.84 -0.07 -5.35
CA ILE A 82 -11.45 -0.86 -6.51
C ILE A 82 -11.29 0.08 -7.70
N LEU A 83 -10.12 0.05 -8.32
CA LEU A 83 -9.74 0.93 -9.43
C LEU A 83 -9.38 0.11 -10.67
N GLU A 84 -9.68 0.66 -11.82
CA GLU A 84 -9.12 0.18 -13.09
C GLU A 84 -7.63 0.54 -13.15
N THR A 85 -6.80 -0.44 -13.44
CA THR A 85 -5.34 -0.28 -13.43
C THR A 85 -4.68 -1.33 -14.31
N SER A 86 -3.35 -1.25 -14.39
CA SER A 86 -2.51 -2.30 -14.97
C SER A 86 -1.78 -3.03 -13.85
N PHE A 87 -1.79 -4.37 -13.92
CA PHE A 87 -1.04 -5.22 -13.01
C PHE A 87 -0.34 -6.34 -13.80
N GLU A 88 0.96 -6.45 -13.65
CA GLU A 88 1.79 -7.41 -14.40
C GLU A 88 1.59 -7.31 -15.93
N GLY A 89 1.37 -6.09 -16.44
CA GLY A 89 1.18 -5.83 -17.87
C GLY A 89 -0.25 -6.06 -18.39
N LEU A 90 -1.17 -6.49 -17.54
CA LEU A 90 -2.57 -6.72 -17.90
C LEU A 90 -3.48 -5.63 -17.37
N ASN A 91 -4.42 -5.18 -18.18
CA ASN A 91 -5.50 -4.31 -17.72
C ASN A 91 -6.45 -5.10 -16.84
N THR A 92 -6.69 -4.61 -15.65
CA THR A 92 -7.52 -5.29 -14.64
C THR A 92 -8.05 -4.28 -13.62
N ARG A 93 -8.80 -4.77 -12.63
CA ARG A 93 -9.18 -4.00 -11.45
C ARG A 93 -8.41 -4.50 -10.23
N ARG A 94 -7.93 -3.56 -9.42
CA ARG A 94 -7.23 -3.83 -8.15
C ARG A 94 -7.69 -2.81 -7.11
N CYS A 95 -7.49 -3.13 -5.84
CA CYS A 95 -7.64 -2.16 -4.78
C CYS A 95 -6.62 -1.03 -4.94
N GLN A 96 -7.01 0.19 -4.58
CA GLN A 96 -6.09 1.33 -4.52
C GLN A 96 -4.90 0.99 -3.63
N SER A 97 -3.70 1.33 -4.09
CA SER A 97 -2.48 1.11 -3.32
C SER A 97 -2.48 1.93 -2.02
N PRO A 98 -1.90 1.39 -0.96
CA PRO A 98 -1.69 2.13 0.29
C PRO A 98 -1.02 3.48 0.08
N ILE A 99 -0.02 3.56 -0.80
CA ILE A 99 0.58 4.83 -1.21
C ILE A 99 0.57 4.87 -2.74
N SER A 100 0.00 5.92 -3.31
CA SER A 100 -0.08 6.08 -4.75
C SER A 100 0.20 7.51 -5.22
N ALA A 101 0.66 7.62 -6.46
CA ALA A 101 0.73 8.87 -7.20
C ALA A 101 0.51 8.58 -8.69
N ARG A 102 -0.18 9.47 -9.38
CA ARG A 102 -0.40 9.37 -10.83
C ARG A 102 -0.26 10.74 -11.47
N ASN A 103 0.49 10.81 -12.55
CA ASN A 103 0.76 12.07 -13.27
C ASN A 103 1.26 13.18 -12.35
N ALA A 104 1.98 12.82 -11.28
CA ALA A 104 2.53 13.77 -10.32
C ALA A 104 3.97 14.16 -10.70
N GLU A 105 4.35 15.35 -10.32
CA GLU A 105 5.67 15.89 -10.58
C GLU A 105 6.26 16.47 -9.31
N ASN A 106 7.56 16.25 -9.10
CA ASN A 106 8.28 16.80 -7.96
C ASN A 106 7.66 16.33 -6.62
N ILE A 107 7.76 15.02 -6.38
CA ILE A 107 7.24 14.36 -5.18
C ILE A 107 8.34 13.61 -4.45
N ALA A 108 8.20 13.50 -3.14
CA ALA A 108 9.12 12.71 -2.32
C ALA A 108 8.42 12.01 -1.16
N ILE A 109 9.02 10.89 -0.75
CA ILE A 109 8.79 10.27 0.55
C ILE A 109 10.15 10.18 1.21
N THR A 110 10.31 10.86 2.36
CA THR A 110 11.61 11.01 3.02
C THR A 110 11.54 10.74 4.51
N GLY A 111 12.71 10.67 5.15
CA GLY A 111 12.85 10.57 6.59
C GLY A 111 13.26 9.19 7.06
N TYR A 112 12.80 8.78 8.25
CA TYR A 112 13.27 7.58 8.94
C TYR A 112 12.15 6.65 9.35
N GLY A 113 10.92 6.93 8.94
CA GLY A 113 9.74 6.17 9.34
C GLY A 113 9.59 4.85 8.61
N VAL A 114 8.60 4.11 9.04
CA VAL A 114 8.24 2.79 8.50
C VAL A 114 6.80 2.83 7.99
N PHE A 115 6.57 2.30 6.80
CA PHE A 115 5.23 2.04 6.27
C PHE A 115 5.01 0.53 6.23
N ASP A 116 4.02 0.07 6.99
CA ASP A 116 3.61 -1.34 7.08
C ASP A 116 2.31 -1.56 6.32
N GLY A 117 2.37 -2.33 5.24
CA GLY A 117 1.24 -2.59 4.36
C GLY A 117 0.22 -3.59 4.89
N SER A 118 0.41 -4.13 6.11
CA SER A 118 -0.48 -5.16 6.71
C SER A 118 -0.76 -6.34 5.76
N GLY A 119 0.25 -6.73 5.00
CA GLY A 119 0.12 -7.70 3.91
C GLY A 119 -0.34 -9.08 4.36
N ASP A 120 -0.19 -9.42 5.64
CA ASP A 120 -0.66 -10.70 6.21
C ASP A 120 -2.18 -10.86 6.06
N SER A 121 -2.93 -9.75 6.10
CA SER A 121 -4.38 -9.73 5.89
C SER A 121 -4.77 -10.06 4.45
N TRP A 122 -3.86 -9.87 3.51
CA TRP A 122 -4.11 -9.97 2.08
C TRP A 122 -3.55 -11.23 1.45
N ARG A 123 -2.38 -11.71 1.90
CA ARG A 123 -1.60 -12.73 1.20
C ARG A 123 -2.09 -14.14 1.48
N PRO A 124 -2.38 -14.94 0.44
CA PRO A 124 -2.45 -16.39 0.58
C PRO A 124 -1.08 -16.96 1.00
N VAL A 125 -1.11 -18.11 1.69
CA VAL A 125 0.10 -18.79 2.15
C VAL A 125 0.08 -20.25 1.71
N LYS A 126 1.15 -20.68 1.03
CA LYS A 126 1.32 -22.09 0.65
C LYS A 126 1.80 -22.91 1.87
N LYS A 127 1.21 -24.07 2.08
CA LYS A 127 1.59 -25.01 3.14
C LYS A 127 3.09 -25.33 3.11
N SER A 128 3.67 -25.47 1.92
CA SER A 128 5.09 -25.77 1.73
C SER A 128 6.05 -24.69 2.24
N LYS A 129 5.55 -23.51 2.58
CA LYS A 129 6.33 -22.39 3.12
C LYS A 129 6.41 -22.40 4.66
N LEU A 130 5.68 -23.27 5.32
CA LEU A 130 5.53 -23.31 6.76
C LEU A 130 5.91 -24.67 7.32
N THR A 131 6.34 -24.69 8.58
CA THR A 131 6.40 -25.93 9.36
C THR A 131 4.98 -26.43 9.66
N ALA A 132 4.84 -27.71 10.05
CA ALA A 132 3.54 -28.26 10.40
C ALA A 132 2.84 -27.46 11.50
N GLY A 133 3.57 -27.09 12.58
CA GLY A 133 2.98 -26.29 13.66
C GLY A 133 2.56 -24.89 13.24
N GLN A 134 3.33 -24.23 12.38
CA GLN A 134 2.96 -22.91 11.82
C GLN A 134 1.73 -23.02 10.95
N TRP A 135 1.64 -24.06 10.11
CA TRP A 135 0.48 -24.32 9.29
C TRP A 135 -0.79 -24.55 10.12
N ASP A 136 -0.70 -25.42 11.13
CA ASP A 136 -1.81 -25.71 12.02
C ASP A 136 -2.29 -24.45 12.77
N ALA A 137 -1.37 -23.64 13.24
CA ALA A 137 -1.69 -22.34 13.88
C ALA A 137 -2.39 -21.39 12.90
N LEU A 138 -1.90 -21.29 11.67
CA LEU A 138 -2.49 -20.43 10.64
C LEU A 138 -3.93 -20.89 10.30
N VAL A 139 -4.15 -22.18 10.09
CA VAL A 139 -5.48 -22.73 9.80
C VAL A 139 -6.45 -22.50 10.97
N LYS A 140 -5.98 -22.65 12.20
CA LYS A 140 -6.79 -22.38 13.40
C LYS A 140 -7.14 -20.90 13.58
N SER A 141 -6.35 -19.99 13.03
CA SER A 141 -6.61 -18.54 13.12
C SER A 141 -7.81 -18.08 12.29
N GLY A 142 -8.33 -18.92 11.42
CA GLY A 142 -9.43 -18.60 10.50
C GLY A 142 -9.03 -18.78 9.03
N GLY A 143 -9.72 -18.06 8.15
CA GLY A 143 -9.51 -18.19 6.71
C GLY A 143 -10.07 -19.50 6.14
N VAL A 144 -9.66 -19.81 4.90
CA VAL A 144 -10.09 -21.02 4.18
C VAL A 144 -8.90 -21.66 3.49
N VAL A 145 -8.95 -22.99 3.32
CA VAL A 145 -7.88 -23.78 2.67
C VAL A 145 -8.42 -24.42 1.40
N ASP A 146 -7.67 -24.26 0.33
CA ASP A 146 -7.88 -24.99 -0.92
C ASP A 146 -6.53 -25.49 -1.46
N LYS A 147 -6.44 -26.77 -1.82
CA LYS A 147 -5.24 -27.38 -2.44
C LYS A 147 -3.91 -26.99 -1.79
N SER A 148 -3.83 -27.10 -0.47
CA SER A 148 -2.61 -26.74 0.30
C SER A 148 -2.22 -25.25 0.24
N ILE A 149 -3.15 -24.38 -0.06
CA ILE A 149 -3.01 -22.94 0.06
C ILE A 149 -4.05 -22.43 1.06
N TRP A 150 -3.60 -21.66 2.02
CA TRP A 150 -4.46 -20.93 2.94
C TRP A 150 -4.78 -19.56 2.35
N TYR A 151 -6.04 -19.15 2.41
CA TYR A 151 -6.53 -17.84 2.00
C TYR A 151 -7.10 -17.09 3.20
N PRO A 152 -6.82 -15.79 3.35
CA PRO A 152 -7.29 -15.01 4.50
C PRO A 152 -8.82 -14.98 4.62
N THR A 153 -9.55 -15.00 3.49
CA THR A 153 -11.00 -14.92 3.43
C THR A 153 -11.56 -15.82 2.32
N ALA A 154 -12.84 -16.12 2.40
CA ALA A 154 -13.56 -16.81 1.31
C ALA A 154 -13.58 -15.97 0.01
N GLY A 155 -13.65 -14.64 0.12
CA GLY A 155 -13.57 -13.75 -1.04
C GLY A 155 -12.20 -13.79 -1.73
N SER A 156 -11.12 -13.95 -0.98
CA SER A 156 -9.79 -14.15 -1.52
C SER A 156 -9.71 -15.47 -2.34
N LEU A 157 -10.24 -16.57 -1.82
CA LEU A 157 -10.32 -17.83 -2.54
C LEU A 157 -11.18 -17.70 -3.80
N LYS A 158 -12.35 -17.08 -3.70
CA LYS A 158 -13.23 -16.86 -4.85
C LYS A 158 -12.52 -16.09 -5.97
N GLY A 159 -11.80 -15.04 -5.64
CA GLY A 159 -11.02 -14.29 -6.59
C GLY A 159 -9.90 -15.11 -7.22
N ALA A 160 -9.19 -15.92 -6.44
CA ALA A 160 -8.15 -16.80 -6.93
C ALA A 160 -8.70 -17.82 -7.95
N LEU A 161 -9.85 -18.42 -7.66
CA LEU A 161 -10.51 -19.40 -8.53
C LEU A 161 -11.06 -18.77 -9.82
N ALA A 162 -11.37 -17.47 -9.81
CA ALA A 162 -11.79 -16.74 -11.00
C ALA A 162 -10.63 -16.39 -11.95
N CYS A 163 -9.38 -16.49 -11.48
CA CYS A 163 -8.21 -16.21 -12.30
C CYS A 163 -7.79 -17.43 -13.11
N LYS A 164 -8.04 -17.41 -14.41
CA LYS A 164 -7.53 -18.42 -15.35
C LYS A 164 -6.21 -17.99 -15.97
N ASN A 165 -5.99 -16.71 -16.08
CA ASN A 165 -4.80 -16.12 -16.67
C ASN A 165 -4.15 -15.14 -15.67
N PHE A 166 -3.04 -15.58 -15.06
CA PHE A 166 -2.33 -14.83 -14.02
C PHE A 166 -3.25 -14.35 -12.89
N ASN A 167 -3.20 -13.04 -12.58
CA ASN A 167 -3.98 -12.42 -11.51
C ASN A 167 -5.17 -11.61 -12.06
N ASN A 168 -5.65 -11.93 -13.25
CA ASN A 168 -6.78 -11.25 -13.86
C ASN A 168 -8.05 -12.10 -13.72
N PRO A 169 -9.01 -11.72 -12.86
CA PRO A 169 -10.26 -12.43 -12.70
C PRO A 169 -11.10 -12.40 -13.97
N GLU A 170 -11.68 -13.52 -14.34
CA GLU A 170 -12.60 -13.68 -15.46
C GLU A 170 -14.01 -14.03 -14.97
N GLY A 171 -15.02 -13.59 -15.73
CA GLY A 171 -16.43 -13.88 -15.40
C GLY A 171 -16.98 -13.07 -14.22
N ILE A 172 -16.32 -11.97 -13.87
CA ILE A 172 -16.78 -11.01 -12.88
C ILE A 172 -17.36 -9.81 -13.62
N GLU A 173 -18.68 -9.58 -13.49
CA GLU A 173 -19.39 -8.59 -14.31
C GLU A 173 -19.97 -7.45 -13.48
N THR A 174 -20.54 -7.76 -12.32
CA THR A 174 -21.23 -6.75 -11.48
C THR A 174 -20.32 -6.17 -10.40
N ASP A 175 -20.66 -4.98 -9.94
CA ASP A 175 -19.92 -4.32 -8.85
C ASP A 175 -19.98 -5.15 -7.56
N GLU A 176 -21.08 -5.84 -7.30
CA GLU A 176 -21.24 -6.76 -6.17
C GLU A 176 -20.25 -7.92 -6.26
N GLU A 177 -20.10 -8.53 -7.43
CA GLU A 177 -19.13 -9.60 -7.67
C GLU A 177 -17.69 -9.12 -7.48
N TRP A 178 -17.36 -7.93 -7.96
CA TRP A 178 -16.06 -7.31 -7.72
C TRP A 178 -15.83 -7.04 -6.23
N ASN A 179 -16.84 -6.57 -5.50
CA ASN A 179 -16.76 -6.33 -4.07
C ASN A 179 -16.53 -7.63 -3.27
N GLU A 180 -17.14 -8.75 -3.68
CA GLU A 180 -16.93 -10.03 -3.04
C GLU A 180 -15.48 -10.51 -3.10
N ILE A 181 -14.80 -10.26 -4.21
CA ILE A 181 -13.40 -10.67 -4.42
C ILE A 181 -12.40 -9.57 -4.06
N ARG A 182 -12.82 -8.45 -3.49
CA ARG A 182 -11.95 -7.34 -3.06
C ARG A 182 -10.71 -7.81 -2.32
N PRO A 183 -10.76 -8.76 -1.37
CA PRO A 183 -9.58 -9.25 -0.67
C PRO A 183 -8.55 -9.95 -1.57
N TRP A 184 -8.94 -10.43 -2.74
CA TRP A 184 -8.04 -10.99 -3.75
C TRP A 184 -7.36 -9.90 -4.59
N LEU A 185 -7.98 -8.75 -4.75
CA LEU A 185 -7.49 -7.64 -5.56
C LEU A 185 -6.35 -6.89 -4.84
N ARG A 186 -5.35 -7.62 -4.41
CA ARG A 186 -4.23 -7.13 -3.58
C ARG A 186 -3.49 -6.01 -4.26
N PRO A 187 -3.38 -4.83 -3.62
CA PRO A 187 -2.62 -3.72 -4.19
C PRO A 187 -1.11 -3.93 -4.03
N VAL A 188 -0.33 -3.26 -4.85
CA VAL A 188 1.08 -3.00 -4.53
C VAL A 188 1.16 -1.94 -3.42
N LEU A 189 2.16 -2.00 -2.55
CA LEU A 189 2.26 -1.06 -1.42
C LEU A 189 2.45 0.38 -1.90
N LEU A 190 3.39 0.60 -2.78
CA LEU A 190 3.69 1.90 -3.40
C LEU A 190 3.51 1.81 -4.91
N ASN A 191 2.57 2.58 -5.44
CA ASN A 191 2.28 2.63 -6.87
C ASN A 191 2.44 4.05 -7.41
N ILE A 192 3.52 4.32 -8.09
CA ILE A 192 3.80 5.63 -8.69
C ILE A 192 3.81 5.49 -10.21
N VAL A 193 2.84 6.12 -10.87
CA VAL A 193 2.59 5.94 -12.30
C VAL A 193 2.69 7.26 -13.04
N LYS A 194 3.42 7.25 -14.18
CA LYS A 194 3.55 8.41 -15.08
C LYS A 194 3.95 9.69 -14.35
N SER A 195 4.91 9.58 -13.44
CA SER A 195 5.33 10.68 -12.58
C SER A 195 6.79 11.06 -12.84
N LYS A 196 7.16 12.30 -12.50
CA LYS A 196 8.50 12.87 -12.77
C LYS A 196 9.12 13.44 -11.52
N ARG A 197 10.47 13.39 -11.44
CA ARG A 197 11.26 13.88 -10.31
C ARG A 197 10.73 13.35 -8.98
N VAL A 198 10.90 12.05 -8.80
CA VAL A 198 10.45 11.31 -7.63
C VAL A 198 11.66 10.94 -6.76
N LEU A 199 11.56 11.16 -5.46
CA LEU A 199 12.57 10.75 -4.49
C LEU A 199 11.97 9.85 -3.41
N LEU A 200 12.57 8.70 -3.20
CA LEU A 200 12.35 7.87 -2.02
C LEU A 200 13.65 7.83 -1.22
N GLU A 201 13.65 8.32 0.01
CA GLU A 201 14.87 8.44 0.81
C GLU A 201 14.67 8.11 2.29
N GLY A 202 15.47 7.18 2.79
CA GLY A 202 15.63 6.87 4.21
C GLY A 202 14.54 6.01 4.82
N VAL A 203 13.38 5.90 4.20
CA VAL A 203 12.20 5.21 4.73
C VAL A 203 12.25 3.71 4.56
N THR A 204 11.52 2.99 5.39
CA THR A 204 11.31 1.55 5.29
C THR A 204 9.90 1.24 4.80
N PHE A 205 9.80 0.41 3.77
CA PHE A 205 8.55 -0.17 3.29
C PHE A 205 8.51 -1.65 3.63
N LYS A 206 7.47 -2.11 4.31
CA LYS A 206 7.40 -3.51 4.71
C LYS A 206 6.03 -4.12 4.58
N ASN A 207 6.01 -5.45 4.54
CA ASN A 207 4.81 -6.26 4.67
C ASN A 207 3.74 -5.87 3.64
N SER A 208 4.12 -5.87 2.35
CA SER A 208 3.23 -5.50 1.26
C SER A 208 2.14 -6.55 0.99
N PRO A 209 0.94 -6.13 0.59
CA PRO A 209 -0.10 -7.04 0.10
C PRO A 209 0.30 -7.85 -1.15
N SER A 210 1.11 -7.26 -2.03
CA SER A 210 1.67 -7.89 -3.23
C SER A 210 3.08 -7.36 -3.50
N TRP A 211 3.43 -6.91 -4.72
CA TRP A 211 4.69 -6.20 -4.98
C TRP A 211 4.83 -4.99 -4.06
N CYS A 212 6.04 -4.73 -3.59
CA CYS A 212 6.24 -3.65 -2.62
C CYS A 212 6.32 -2.28 -3.29
N LEU A 213 7.26 -2.12 -4.20
CA LEU A 213 7.47 -0.88 -4.94
C LEU A 213 7.15 -1.10 -6.41
N HIS A 214 6.31 -0.24 -6.96
CA HIS A 214 5.88 -0.33 -8.36
C HIS A 214 5.91 1.04 -9.03
N PRO A 215 7.10 1.53 -9.41
CA PRO A 215 7.22 2.68 -10.31
C PRO A 215 6.92 2.23 -11.75
N LEU A 216 6.04 2.95 -12.43
CA LEU A 216 5.66 2.65 -13.81
C LEU A 216 5.67 3.91 -14.68
N SER A 217 6.43 3.88 -15.77
CA SER A 217 6.54 5.02 -16.71
C SER A 217 6.94 6.32 -16.02
N CYS A 218 7.90 6.27 -15.11
CA CYS A 218 8.40 7.42 -14.37
C CYS A 218 9.70 7.96 -15.00
N GLU A 219 9.92 9.27 -14.84
CA GLU A 219 11.17 9.96 -15.20
C GLU A 219 11.86 10.50 -13.95
N ASP A 220 13.19 10.49 -13.89
CA ASP A 220 13.98 10.98 -12.76
C ASP A 220 13.54 10.39 -11.41
N PHE A 221 13.46 9.07 -11.36
CA PHE A 221 13.09 8.33 -10.17
C PHE A 221 14.35 7.99 -9.37
N THR A 222 14.53 8.62 -8.22
CA THR A 222 15.69 8.43 -7.34
C THR A 222 15.29 7.64 -6.11
N VAL A 223 16.07 6.61 -5.81
CA VAL A 223 15.93 5.80 -4.59
C VAL A 223 17.24 5.87 -3.82
N ASN A 224 17.20 6.32 -2.58
CA ASN A 224 18.37 6.50 -1.75
C ASN A 224 18.15 5.98 -0.35
N ASN A 225 19.00 5.02 0.08
CA ASN A 225 19.02 4.50 1.45
C ASN A 225 17.65 4.10 2.01
N ILE A 226 16.82 3.46 1.21
CA ILE A 226 15.56 2.87 1.67
C ILE A 226 15.76 1.42 2.09
N MET A 227 14.81 0.91 2.87
CA MET A 227 14.74 -0.51 3.22
C MET A 227 13.40 -1.08 2.76
N VAL A 228 13.43 -2.29 2.19
CA VAL A 228 12.23 -3.04 1.83
C VAL A 228 12.28 -4.40 2.52
N ILE A 229 11.26 -4.69 3.33
CA ILE A 229 11.20 -5.91 4.12
C ILE A 229 9.86 -6.60 3.91
N ASN A 230 9.89 -7.82 3.38
CA ASN A 230 8.72 -8.67 3.31
C ASN A 230 8.99 -9.99 4.06
N PRO A 231 7.96 -10.62 4.66
CA PRO A 231 8.13 -11.90 5.32
C PRO A 231 8.67 -12.97 4.37
N TRP A 232 9.55 -13.84 4.87
CA TRP A 232 10.17 -14.90 4.08
C TRP A 232 9.15 -15.86 3.42
N TYR A 233 7.98 -16.02 4.01
CA TYR A 233 6.87 -16.83 3.47
C TYR A 233 6.01 -16.07 2.45
N SER A 234 6.30 -14.79 2.21
CA SER A 234 5.62 -14.02 1.18
C SER A 234 5.82 -14.65 -0.19
N GLN A 235 4.78 -14.66 -1.01
CA GLN A 235 4.85 -15.24 -2.35
C GLN A 235 5.38 -14.29 -3.41
N LYS A 236 5.42 -13.00 -3.11
CA LYS A 236 5.84 -11.97 -4.04
C LYS A 236 7.19 -11.37 -3.63
N HIS A 237 7.94 -10.99 -4.62
CA HIS A 237 9.24 -10.37 -4.48
C HIS A 237 9.14 -8.88 -4.16
N VAL A 238 10.28 -8.27 -3.96
CA VAL A 238 10.42 -6.93 -3.39
C VAL A 238 10.10 -5.83 -4.41
N ILE A 239 10.48 -6.04 -5.65
CA ILE A 239 10.38 -5.07 -6.75
C ILE A 239 9.91 -5.78 -8.00
#